data_ced93ec12260386937dee6cec44be1fc
#
_entry.id   ced93ec12260386937dee6cec44be1fc
#
_cell.length_a   1.000
_cell.length_b   1.000
_cell.length_c   1.000
_cell.angle_alpha   90.00
_cell.angle_beta   90.00
_cell.angle_gamma   90.00
#
_symmetry.space_group_name_H-M   'P 1'
#
loop_
_entity.id
_entity.type
_entity.pdbx_description
1 polymer ?
#
loop_
_entity_poly.entity_id
_entity_poly.type
_entity_poly.pdbx_seq_one_letter_code
_entity_poly.pdbx_strand_id
1 'polypeptide(L)'
;MEQDQTIEIPRVFFDAAVLIAGAASRSGAGRLLLKAAELGLVTGITSAQAVAEARRNLEAKLPGAVRAFEQLLSACVTVAGDPSVAAEAQLAGQADSKDLPILAAAVENGAHFLVTFNIRHYSLATERPRVTRPGDLLRAIRGRLSGLLR
;
A
#
# COMPACT_ATOMS: atom_id res chain seq x y z
N MET A 1 -32.12 4.77 18.24
CA MET A 1 -30.70 4.98 18.58
C MET A 1 -29.90 5.13 17.29
N GLU A 2 -29.35 6.30 17.11
CA GLU A 2 -28.57 6.56 15.91
C GLU A 2 -27.29 5.73 15.95
N GLN A 3 -27.10 4.90 14.96
CA GLN A 3 -25.83 4.23 14.78
C GLN A 3 -24.88 5.26 14.16
N ASP A 4 -23.74 5.40 14.76
CA ASP A 4 -22.68 6.20 14.20
C ASP A 4 -22.27 5.57 12.85
N GLN A 5 -22.64 6.26 11.77
CA GLN A 5 -22.32 5.83 10.41
C GLN A 5 -21.01 6.42 9.93
N THR A 6 -20.07 6.61 10.84
CA THR A 6 -18.74 7.10 10.48
C THR A 6 -18.10 6.11 9.52
N ILE A 7 -17.91 6.52 8.28
CA ILE A 7 -17.20 5.73 7.29
C ILE A 7 -15.72 5.77 7.65
N GLU A 8 -15.18 4.64 8.10
CA GLU A 8 -13.76 4.53 8.38
C GLU A 8 -12.97 4.65 7.07
N ILE A 9 -11.99 5.55 7.06
CA ILE A 9 -11.10 5.70 5.90
C ILE A 9 -10.15 4.51 5.86
N PRO A 10 -10.16 3.70 4.79
CA PRO A 10 -9.28 2.54 4.71
C PRO A 10 -7.81 2.93 4.76
N ARG A 11 -7.04 2.18 5.53
CA ARG A 11 -5.60 2.32 5.61
C ARG A 11 -4.96 1.34 4.63
N VAL A 12 -4.22 1.86 3.67
CA VAL A 12 -3.64 1.08 2.56
C VAL A 12 -2.13 1.14 2.64
N PHE A 13 -1.51 -0.03 2.80
CA PHE A 13 -0.05 -0.16 2.76
C PHE A 13 0.40 -0.46 1.33
N PHE A 14 1.34 0.34 0.83
CA PHE A 14 1.90 0.23 -0.52
C PHE A 14 3.23 -0.53 -0.49
N ASP A 15 3.28 -1.67 -1.19
CA ASP A 15 4.52 -2.39 -1.44
C ASP A 15 5.43 -1.61 -2.42
N ALA A 16 6.72 -1.89 -2.38
CA ALA A 16 7.71 -1.22 -3.22
C ALA A 16 7.36 -1.28 -4.72
N ALA A 17 6.96 -2.44 -5.21
CA ALA A 17 6.60 -2.61 -6.62
C ALA A 17 5.44 -1.70 -7.05
N VAL A 18 4.48 -1.48 -6.16
CA VAL A 18 3.34 -0.59 -6.45
C VAL A 18 3.78 0.88 -6.44
N LEU A 19 4.68 1.25 -5.54
CA LEU A 19 5.28 2.59 -5.54
C LEU A 19 6.06 2.85 -6.83
N ILE A 20 6.85 1.87 -7.27
CA ILE A 20 7.60 1.94 -8.54
C ILE A 20 6.65 2.15 -9.71
N ALA A 21 5.62 1.32 -9.81
CA ALA A 21 4.63 1.41 -10.88
C ALA A 21 3.90 2.76 -10.87
N GLY A 22 3.57 3.26 -9.69
CA GLY A 22 2.93 4.56 -9.52
C GLY A 22 3.80 5.72 -10.00
N ALA A 23 5.11 5.65 -9.76
CA ALA A 23 6.04 6.67 -10.23
C ALA A 23 6.29 6.58 -11.75
N ALA A 24 6.30 5.36 -12.29
CA ALA A 24 6.63 5.10 -13.69
C ALA A 24 5.47 5.34 -14.65
N SER A 25 4.22 5.20 -14.21
CA SER A 25 3.04 5.30 -15.08
C SER A 25 2.01 6.28 -14.52
N ARG A 26 1.70 7.33 -15.26
CA ARG A 26 0.71 8.34 -14.86
C ARG A 26 -0.73 7.81 -14.85
N SER A 27 -1.03 6.83 -15.68
CA SER A 27 -2.39 6.30 -15.86
C SER A 27 -2.63 4.94 -15.23
N GLY A 28 -1.60 4.33 -14.65
CA GLY A 28 -1.70 3.01 -14.04
C GLY A 28 -2.47 3.03 -12.72
N ALA A 29 -2.98 1.86 -12.33
CA ALA A 29 -3.75 1.71 -11.10
C ALA A 29 -2.97 2.14 -9.84
N GLY A 30 -1.66 1.90 -9.80
CA GLY A 30 -0.80 2.33 -8.68
C GLY A 30 -0.82 3.83 -8.49
N ARG A 31 -0.67 4.61 -9.57
CA ARG A 31 -0.72 6.07 -9.52
C ARG A 31 -2.10 6.56 -9.10
N LEU A 32 -3.16 5.97 -9.64
CA LEU A 32 -4.53 6.36 -9.29
C LEU A 32 -4.85 6.07 -7.83
N LEU A 33 -4.35 4.96 -7.30
CA LEU A 33 -4.54 4.62 -5.89
C LEU A 33 -3.76 5.58 -4.97
N LEU A 34 -2.54 5.96 -5.35
CA LEU A 34 -1.77 6.99 -4.64
C LEU A 34 -2.51 8.33 -4.68
N LYS A 35 -3.12 8.66 -5.82
CA LYS A 35 -3.94 9.87 -5.96
C LYS A 35 -5.16 9.83 -5.04
N ALA A 36 -5.79 8.66 -4.89
CA ALA A 36 -6.89 8.48 -3.93
C ALA A 36 -6.43 8.76 -2.50
N ALA A 37 -5.20 8.38 -2.15
CA ALA A 37 -4.61 8.70 -0.84
C ALA A 37 -4.38 10.20 -0.68
N GLU A 38 -3.86 10.88 -1.71
CA GLU A 38 -3.69 12.33 -1.69
C GLU A 38 -5.01 13.05 -1.47
N LEU A 39 -6.09 12.56 -2.08
CA LEU A 39 -7.43 13.13 -1.95
C LEU A 39 -8.16 12.75 -0.65
N GLY A 40 -7.55 11.90 0.18
CA GLY A 40 -8.15 11.50 1.45
C GLY A 40 -9.19 10.39 1.36
N LEU A 41 -9.34 9.74 0.23
CA LEU A 41 -10.26 8.60 0.07
C LEU A 41 -9.73 7.35 0.76
N VAL A 42 -8.43 7.23 0.86
CA VAL A 42 -7.73 6.21 1.65
C VAL A 42 -6.59 6.87 2.40
N THR A 43 -6.08 6.21 3.45
CA THR A 43 -4.86 6.65 4.13
C THR A 43 -3.71 5.81 3.59
N GLY A 44 -2.77 6.46 2.90
CA GLY A 44 -1.60 5.79 2.33
C GLY A 44 -0.49 5.62 3.35
N ILE A 45 0.04 4.41 3.43
CA ILE A 45 1.15 4.05 4.33
C ILE A 45 2.16 3.24 3.53
N THR A 46 3.43 3.40 3.84
CA THR A 46 4.49 2.52 3.38
C THR A 46 5.58 2.45 4.45
N SER A 47 6.63 1.69 4.21
CA SER A 47 7.74 1.59 5.15
C SER A 47 9.02 2.18 4.58
N ALA A 48 9.97 2.48 5.46
CA ALA A 48 11.29 2.96 5.06
C ALA A 48 11.99 1.97 4.13
N GLN A 49 11.87 0.66 4.40
CA GLN A 49 12.44 -0.39 3.55
C GLN A 49 11.83 -0.38 2.15
N ALA A 50 10.50 -0.30 2.06
CA ALA A 50 9.81 -0.25 0.76
C ALA A 50 10.23 0.98 -0.04
N VAL A 51 10.36 2.12 0.61
CA VAL A 51 10.82 3.37 -0.03
C VAL A 51 12.25 3.22 -0.55
N ALA A 52 13.15 2.67 0.26
CA ALA A 52 14.55 2.49 -0.13
C ALA A 52 14.67 1.53 -1.32
N GLU A 53 13.93 0.44 -1.31
CA GLU A 53 13.89 -0.53 -2.42
C GLU A 53 13.38 0.13 -3.70
N ALA A 54 12.27 0.84 -3.62
CA ALA A 54 11.68 1.53 -4.78
C ALA A 54 12.65 2.57 -5.34
N ARG A 55 13.28 3.37 -4.47
CA ARG A 55 14.23 4.40 -4.89
C ARG A 55 15.43 3.79 -5.61
N ARG A 56 16.02 2.74 -5.07
CA ARG A 56 17.16 2.06 -5.70
C ARG A 56 16.78 1.52 -7.07
N ASN A 57 15.61 0.91 -7.18
CA ASN A 57 15.13 0.36 -8.45
C ASN A 57 14.96 1.44 -9.51
N LEU A 58 14.31 2.56 -9.14
CA LEU A 58 14.07 3.67 -10.06
C LEU A 58 15.39 4.34 -10.48
N GLU A 59 16.30 4.57 -9.54
CA GLU A 59 17.60 5.16 -9.85
C GLU A 59 18.39 4.30 -10.86
N ALA A 60 18.32 2.99 -10.71
CA ALA A 60 19.03 2.05 -11.59
C ALA A 60 18.37 1.89 -12.95
N LYS A 61 17.05 1.83 -13.02
CA LYS A 61 16.32 1.42 -14.23
C LYS A 61 15.53 2.55 -14.89
N LEU A 62 15.08 3.54 -14.13
CA LEU A 62 14.22 4.60 -14.64
C LEU A 62 14.47 5.91 -13.90
N PRO A 63 15.70 6.46 -14.00
CA PRO A 63 16.07 7.66 -13.22
C PRO A 63 15.18 8.87 -13.48
N GLY A 64 14.57 8.96 -14.66
CA GLY A 64 13.64 10.04 -14.98
C GLY A 64 12.36 10.03 -14.16
N ALA A 65 12.03 8.93 -13.49
CA ALA A 65 10.84 8.83 -12.63
C ALA A 65 11.11 9.16 -11.15
N VAL A 66 12.37 9.34 -10.76
CA VAL A 66 12.74 9.57 -9.34
C VAL A 66 12.10 10.84 -8.78
N ARG A 67 12.06 11.91 -9.55
CA ARG A 67 11.43 13.17 -9.11
C ARG A 67 9.94 13.00 -8.83
N ALA A 68 9.23 12.33 -9.74
CA ALA A 68 7.82 12.02 -9.54
C ALA A 68 7.61 11.14 -8.30
N PHE A 69 8.48 10.15 -8.11
CA PHE A 69 8.45 9.27 -6.95
C PHE A 69 8.56 10.07 -5.64
N GLU A 70 9.53 10.98 -5.53
CA GLU A 70 9.71 11.79 -4.32
C GLU A 70 8.49 12.69 -4.05
N GLN A 71 7.90 13.24 -5.10
CA GLN A 71 6.67 14.05 -4.97
C GLN A 71 5.49 13.21 -4.49
N LEU A 72 5.33 12.00 -5.02
CA LEU A 72 4.26 11.08 -4.61
C LEU A 72 4.42 10.64 -3.15
N LEU A 73 5.65 10.36 -2.71
CA LEU A 73 5.90 10.01 -1.31
C LEU A 73 5.44 11.13 -0.37
N SER A 74 5.82 12.35 -0.69
CA SER A 74 5.48 13.51 0.15
C SER A 74 3.97 13.75 0.21
N ALA A 75 3.28 13.58 -0.91
CA ALA A 75 1.86 13.95 -1.06
C ALA A 75 0.88 12.84 -0.67
N CYS A 76 1.27 11.57 -0.82
CA CYS A 76 0.31 10.47 -0.83
C CYS A 76 0.44 9.48 0.32
N VAL A 77 1.62 9.36 0.94
CA VAL A 77 1.85 8.32 1.95
C VAL A 77 2.57 8.85 3.18
N THR A 78 2.32 8.16 4.30
CA THR A 78 3.13 8.28 5.50
C THR A 78 4.15 7.15 5.49
N VAL A 79 5.41 7.48 5.69
CA VAL A 79 6.49 6.49 5.72
C VAL A 79 6.72 6.06 7.17
N ALA A 80 6.38 4.82 7.47
CA ALA A 80 6.60 4.23 8.79
C ALA A 80 8.01 3.66 8.90
N GLY A 81 8.53 3.60 10.12
CA GLY A 81 9.79 2.91 10.41
C GLY A 81 9.67 1.41 10.14
N ASP A 82 10.81 0.76 10.01
CA ASP A 82 10.82 -0.69 9.77
C ASP A 82 10.38 -1.45 11.02
N PRO A 83 9.69 -2.61 10.85
CA PRO A 83 9.23 -3.40 11.97
C PRO A 83 10.38 -4.04 12.75
N SER A 84 10.12 -4.42 14.00
CA SER A 84 11.07 -5.17 14.81
C SER A 84 11.23 -6.61 14.31
N VAL A 85 12.34 -7.24 14.68
CA VAL A 85 12.58 -8.65 14.41
C VAL A 85 11.49 -9.51 15.04
N ALA A 86 11.03 -9.14 16.24
CA ALA A 86 9.97 -9.86 16.95
C ALA A 86 8.64 -9.80 16.18
N ALA A 87 8.29 -8.65 15.60
CA ALA A 87 7.08 -8.50 14.80
C ALA A 87 7.13 -9.39 13.55
N GLU A 88 8.27 -9.46 12.88
CA GLU A 88 8.46 -10.36 11.73
C GLU A 88 8.36 -11.82 12.14
N ALA A 89 8.95 -12.19 13.27
CA ALA A 89 8.93 -13.57 13.76
C ALA A 89 7.51 -14.06 14.03
N GLN A 90 6.62 -13.20 14.53
CA GLN A 90 5.22 -13.53 14.79
C GLN A 90 4.44 -13.88 13.53
N LEU A 91 4.91 -13.43 12.38
CA LEU A 91 4.25 -13.64 11.08
C LEU A 91 4.94 -14.71 10.23
N ALA A 92 5.91 -15.44 10.81
CA ALA A 92 6.65 -16.48 10.09
C ALA A 92 5.70 -17.46 9.40
N GLY A 93 5.98 -17.77 8.14
CA GLY A 93 5.16 -18.66 7.31
C GLY A 93 3.97 -18.01 6.62
N GLN A 94 3.65 -16.74 6.95
CA GLN A 94 2.51 -16.04 6.34
C GLN A 94 2.89 -15.21 5.12
N ALA A 95 4.16 -15.10 4.83
CA ALA A 95 4.68 -14.48 3.61
C ALA A 95 6.03 -15.12 3.28
N ASP A 96 6.46 -14.97 2.01
CA ASP A 96 7.82 -15.32 1.65
C ASP A 96 8.78 -14.53 2.55
N SER A 97 9.94 -15.10 2.89
CA SER A 97 10.84 -14.49 3.87
C SER A 97 11.26 -13.06 3.52
N LYS A 98 11.44 -12.77 2.23
CA LYS A 98 11.77 -11.43 1.75
C LYS A 98 10.63 -10.41 1.92
N ASP A 99 9.39 -10.90 2.01
CA ASP A 99 8.19 -10.06 2.13
C ASP A 99 7.70 -9.93 3.58
N LEU A 100 8.27 -10.70 4.51
CA LEU A 100 7.91 -10.60 5.93
C LEU A 100 8.07 -9.19 6.51
N PRO A 101 9.12 -8.44 6.21
CA PRO A 101 9.23 -7.07 6.70
C PRO A 101 8.09 -6.17 6.20
N ILE A 102 7.65 -6.37 4.98
CA ILE A 102 6.54 -5.61 4.39
C ILE A 102 5.22 -5.97 5.10
N LEU A 103 4.95 -7.26 5.27
CA LEU A 103 3.76 -7.72 5.98
C LEU A 103 3.75 -7.22 7.43
N ALA A 104 4.87 -7.32 8.13
CA ALA A 104 4.98 -6.88 9.51
C ALA A 104 4.74 -5.37 9.65
N ALA A 105 5.29 -4.57 8.73
CA ALA A 105 5.04 -3.12 8.72
C ALA A 105 3.56 -2.81 8.47
N ALA A 106 2.91 -3.52 7.57
CA ALA A 106 1.49 -3.34 7.29
C ALA A 106 0.64 -3.68 8.53
N VAL A 107 0.94 -4.78 9.21
CA VAL A 107 0.23 -5.21 10.42
C VAL A 107 0.43 -4.20 11.56
N GLU A 108 1.67 -3.79 11.83
CA GLU A 108 1.99 -2.84 12.90
C GLU A 108 1.30 -1.49 12.70
N ASN A 109 1.10 -1.09 11.46
CA ASN A 109 0.47 0.19 11.14
C ASN A 109 -1.04 0.09 10.93
N GLY A 110 -1.63 -1.03 11.29
CA GLY A 110 -3.08 -1.22 11.24
C GLY A 110 -3.67 -1.15 9.84
N ALA A 111 -2.93 -1.61 8.83
CA ALA A 111 -3.40 -1.58 7.46
C ALA A 111 -4.62 -2.48 7.27
N HIS A 112 -5.64 -1.98 6.61
CA HIS A 112 -6.79 -2.76 6.17
C HIS A 112 -6.45 -3.53 4.90
N PHE A 113 -5.60 -2.94 4.05
CA PHE A 113 -5.16 -3.51 2.78
C PHE A 113 -3.65 -3.40 2.62
N LEU A 114 -3.08 -4.44 2.04
CA LEU A 114 -1.69 -4.46 1.56
C LEU A 114 -1.76 -4.60 0.04
N VAL A 115 -1.38 -3.56 -0.68
CA VAL A 115 -1.40 -3.60 -2.14
C VAL A 115 -0.05 -4.04 -2.68
N THR A 116 -0.08 -5.06 -3.51
CA THR A 116 1.10 -5.67 -4.12
C THR A 116 0.71 -6.32 -5.46
N PHE A 117 1.68 -6.54 -6.32
CA PHE A 117 1.49 -7.36 -7.53
C PHE A 117 1.72 -8.85 -7.26
N ASN A 118 2.35 -9.18 -6.13
CA ASN A 118 2.79 -10.55 -5.80
C ASN A 118 1.92 -11.17 -4.71
N ILE A 119 0.60 -11.22 -4.92
CA ILE A 119 -0.33 -11.73 -3.93
C ILE A 119 -0.05 -13.19 -3.52
N ARG A 120 0.57 -13.97 -4.41
CA ARG A 120 0.94 -15.38 -4.15
C ARG A 120 2.03 -15.54 -3.09
N HIS A 121 2.78 -14.48 -2.80
CA HIS A 121 3.82 -14.50 -1.77
C HIS A 121 3.26 -14.45 -0.36
N TYR A 122 1.95 -14.25 -0.21
CA TYR A 122 1.29 -14.05 1.08
C TYR A 122 0.25 -15.13 1.33
N SER A 123 0.21 -15.65 2.55
CA SER A 123 -0.78 -16.63 3.00
C SER A 123 -1.12 -16.32 4.45
N LEU A 124 -1.99 -15.32 4.65
CA LEU A 124 -2.28 -14.81 5.97
C LEU A 124 -3.24 -15.70 6.75
N ALA A 125 -2.98 -15.84 8.05
CA ALA A 125 -3.85 -16.55 8.98
C ALA A 125 -5.04 -15.69 9.44
N THR A 126 -4.96 -14.38 9.25
CA THR A 126 -5.98 -13.41 9.68
C THR A 126 -6.60 -12.71 8.47
N GLU A 127 -7.77 -12.09 8.68
CA GLU A 127 -8.47 -11.38 7.62
C GLU A 127 -7.80 -10.06 7.24
N ARG A 128 -6.98 -9.49 8.12
CA ARG A 128 -6.33 -8.19 7.90
C ARG A 128 -4.83 -8.29 8.08
N PRO A 129 -4.07 -7.58 7.25
CA PRO A 129 -4.52 -6.82 6.08
C PRO A 129 -5.01 -7.76 4.96
N ARG A 130 -5.95 -7.29 4.15
CA ARG A 130 -6.33 -8.00 2.95
C ARG A 130 -5.30 -7.71 1.87
N VAL A 131 -4.69 -8.74 1.32
CA VAL A 131 -3.68 -8.60 0.25
C VAL A 131 -4.40 -8.51 -1.08
N THR A 132 -4.13 -7.45 -1.84
CA THR A 132 -4.86 -7.19 -3.08
C THR A 132 -3.96 -6.47 -4.10
N ARG A 133 -4.32 -6.59 -5.36
CA ARG A 133 -3.67 -5.83 -6.43
C ARG A 133 -4.23 -4.41 -6.48
N PRO A 134 -3.42 -3.42 -6.92
CA PRO A 134 -3.89 -2.03 -6.99
C PRO A 134 -5.17 -1.86 -7.80
N GLY A 135 -5.27 -2.53 -8.96
CA GLY A 135 -6.45 -2.42 -9.83
C GLY A 135 -7.72 -2.96 -9.17
N ASP A 136 -7.61 -4.04 -8.41
CA ASP A 136 -8.74 -4.64 -7.73
C ASP A 136 -9.26 -3.74 -6.60
N LEU A 137 -8.35 -3.16 -5.81
CA LEU A 137 -8.73 -2.22 -4.76
C LEU A 137 -9.35 -0.95 -5.36
N LEU A 138 -8.78 -0.45 -6.45
CA LEU A 138 -9.30 0.73 -7.13
C LEU A 138 -10.74 0.50 -7.61
N ARG A 139 -11.03 -0.68 -8.17
CA ARG A 139 -12.39 -1.06 -8.60
C ARG A 139 -13.35 -1.12 -7.41
N ALA A 140 -12.91 -1.65 -6.28
CA ALA A 140 -13.72 -1.70 -5.07
C ALA A 140 -14.06 -0.29 -4.55
N ILE A 141 -13.10 0.62 -4.56
CA ILE A 141 -13.31 2.03 -4.17
C ILE A 141 -14.30 2.69 -5.12
N ARG A 142 -14.11 2.49 -6.42
CA ARG A 142 -15.00 3.05 -7.45
C ARG A 142 -16.43 2.52 -7.30
N GLY A 143 -16.58 1.25 -7.00
CA GLY A 143 -17.88 0.64 -6.74
C GLY A 143 -18.61 1.27 -5.56
N ARG A 144 -17.90 1.58 -4.48
CA ARG A 144 -18.46 2.26 -3.31
C ARG A 144 -18.91 3.68 -3.65
N LEU A 145 -18.10 4.43 -4.38
CA LEU A 145 -18.46 5.79 -4.80
C LEU A 145 -19.68 5.78 -5.69
N SER A 146 -19.77 4.83 -6.63
CA SER A 146 -20.95 4.68 -7.48
C SER A 146 -22.19 4.35 -6.66
N GLY A 147 -22.06 3.54 -5.62
CA GLY A 147 -23.15 3.20 -4.70
C GLY A 147 -23.70 4.41 -3.94
N LEU A 148 -22.87 5.39 -3.65
CA LEU A 148 -23.28 6.61 -2.94
C LEU A 148 -24.15 7.55 -3.81
N LEU A 149 -24.10 7.37 -5.12
CA LEU A 149 -24.83 8.22 -6.08
C LEU A 149 -26.21 7.65 -6.44
N ARG A 150 -26.57 6.53 -5.89
CA ARG A 150 -27.87 5.88 -6.15
C ARG A 150 -28.96 6.29 -5.17
#